data_77de63fee59ac8298b9b3ba05caf6984
#
_entry.id   77de63fee59ac8298b9b3ba05caf6984
#
_cell.length_a   1.000
_cell.length_b   1.000
_cell.length_c   1.000
_cell.angle_alpha   90.00
_cell.angle_beta   90.00
_cell.angle_gamma   90.00
#
_symmetry.space_group_name_H-M   'P 1'
#
loop_
_entity.id
_entity.type
_entity.pdbx_description
1 polymer ?
#
loop_
_entity_poly.entity_id
_entity_poly.type
_entity_poly.pdbx_seq_one_letter_code
_entity_poly.pdbx_strand_id
1 'polypeptide(L)'
;ITMLNASVGLKDCPAYKPNYHPVRKELSDMPQKFTFDIIASGGARELYYKDNRMYPTGSLAFAAYRQVGNNVRLGLGIDGFYDGVYDGTTNFKRTYLKTDELKNKIRVGVSLQPEMVFGKLTAGFHLGLYLYNPLKNLEPYAAAQSNIQNKPLIYSYDIENEDGWFYTRASLKYEVTNHIFASLGLKTHLQKAEFIEWGLGYRFK
;
A
#
# COMPACT_ATOMS: atom_id res chain seq x y z
N ILE A 1 -26.90 22.36 4.83
CA ILE A 1 -26.72 20.91 4.79
C ILE A 1 -27.73 20.33 5.74
N THR A 2 -28.82 19.86 5.20
CA THR A 2 -30.03 19.44 5.91
C THR A 2 -29.95 17.99 6.36
N MET A 3 -29.01 17.69 7.25
CA MET A 3 -29.03 16.40 7.96
C MET A 3 -30.09 16.35 9.08
N LEU A 4 -30.77 17.44 9.33
CA LEU A 4 -31.78 17.55 10.40
C LEU A 4 -33.07 16.82 10.09
N ASN A 5 -33.42 16.64 8.84
CA ASN A 5 -34.66 15.95 8.48
C ASN A 5 -34.55 14.42 8.51
N ALA A 6 -33.32 13.89 8.52
CA ALA A 6 -33.15 12.46 8.67
C ALA A 6 -33.45 11.95 10.09
N SER A 7 -33.41 12.84 11.08
CA SER A 7 -33.66 12.45 12.48
C SER A 7 -35.13 12.19 12.80
N VAL A 8 -36.04 12.77 12.05
CA VAL A 8 -37.48 12.60 12.29
C VAL A 8 -37.96 11.26 11.75
N GLY A 9 -37.44 10.81 10.62
CA GLY A 9 -37.78 9.51 10.04
C GLY A 9 -37.11 8.33 10.75
N LEU A 10 -36.01 8.55 11.48
CA LEU A 10 -35.33 7.50 12.23
C LEU A 10 -36.12 7.00 13.43
N LYS A 11 -36.99 7.81 14.02
CA LYS A 11 -37.83 7.42 15.17
C LYS A 11 -38.88 6.36 14.81
N ASP A 12 -39.33 6.38 13.57
CA ASP A 12 -40.34 5.45 13.05
C ASP A 12 -39.69 4.24 12.33
N CYS A 13 -38.36 4.20 12.27
CA CYS A 13 -37.63 3.09 11.68
C CYS A 13 -37.62 1.89 12.62
N PRO A 14 -38.06 0.68 12.20
CA PRO A 14 -38.05 -0.52 13.06
C PRO A 14 -36.65 -0.89 13.58
N ALA A 15 -35.60 -0.44 12.89
CA ALA A 15 -34.22 -0.63 13.30
C ALA A 15 -33.74 0.41 14.33
N TYR A 16 -34.51 1.48 14.56
CA TYR A 16 -34.15 2.52 15.54
C TYR A 16 -34.39 2.03 16.97
N LYS A 17 -33.32 1.95 17.73
CA LYS A 17 -33.36 1.62 19.16
C LYS A 17 -33.02 2.86 19.97
N PRO A 18 -34.03 3.61 20.48
CA PRO A 18 -33.79 4.89 21.18
C PRO A 18 -32.96 4.75 22.46
N ASN A 19 -32.92 3.54 23.02
CA ASN A 19 -32.15 3.23 24.23
C ASN A 19 -30.84 2.49 23.92
N TYR A 20 -30.35 2.55 22.67
CA TYR A 20 -29.07 1.96 22.32
C TYR A 20 -27.95 2.82 22.90
N HIS A 21 -27.38 2.37 23.98
CA HIS A 21 -26.12 2.87 24.50
C HIS A 21 -25.01 1.97 23.95
N PRO A 22 -24.17 2.48 23.06
CA PRO A 22 -23.02 1.69 22.61
C PRO A 22 -22.16 1.35 23.83
N VAL A 23 -22.05 0.08 24.15
CA VAL A 23 -21.12 -0.39 25.19
C VAL A 23 -19.72 -0.15 24.63
N ARG A 24 -19.14 0.97 25.02
CA ARG A 24 -17.76 1.29 24.72
C ARG A 24 -16.90 0.42 25.65
N LYS A 25 -16.42 -0.71 25.16
CA LYS A 25 -15.37 -1.44 25.87
C LYS A 25 -14.16 -0.51 26.01
N GLU A 26 -13.72 -0.33 27.24
CA GLU A 26 -12.47 0.41 27.45
C GLU A 26 -11.30 -0.32 26.77
N LEU A 27 -10.33 0.44 26.29
CA LEU A 27 -9.16 -0.12 25.59
C LEU A 27 -8.38 -1.12 26.47
N SER A 28 -8.44 -0.95 27.81
CA SER A 28 -7.83 -1.83 28.81
C SER A 28 -8.44 -3.25 28.83
N ASP A 29 -9.71 -3.40 28.44
CA ASP A 29 -10.44 -4.66 28.50
C ASP A 29 -10.31 -5.49 27.21
N MET A 30 -9.64 -4.94 26.20
CA MET A 30 -9.42 -5.66 24.97
C MET A 30 -8.17 -6.52 25.05
N PRO A 31 -8.28 -7.84 24.77
CA PRO A 31 -7.08 -8.66 24.67
C PRO A 31 -6.20 -8.06 23.56
N GLN A 32 -4.99 -7.62 23.93
CA GLN A 32 -4.00 -7.11 23.00
C GLN A 32 -3.48 -8.27 22.16
N LYS A 33 -4.25 -8.65 21.15
CA LYS A 33 -3.86 -9.73 20.23
C LYS A 33 -2.90 -9.18 19.18
N PHE A 34 -1.74 -9.80 19.14
CA PHE A 34 -0.85 -9.67 18.00
C PHE A 34 -1.28 -10.66 16.93
N THR A 35 -1.26 -10.21 15.69
CA THR A 35 -1.46 -11.07 14.52
C THR A 35 -0.35 -10.82 13.53
N PHE A 36 0.05 -11.86 12.79
CA PHE A 36 1.08 -11.75 11.76
C PHE A 36 0.47 -12.15 10.43
N ASP A 37 0.61 -11.28 9.44
CA ASP A 37 0.13 -11.53 8.08
C ASP A 37 1.33 -11.75 7.15
N ILE A 38 1.24 -12.77 6.29
CA ILE A 38 2.09 -12.96 5.13
C ILE A 38 1.21 -12.80 3.90
N ILE A 39 1.62 -11.99 2.95
CA ILE A 39 0.83 -11.69 1.75
C ILE A 39 1.73 -11.85 0.53
N ALA A 40 1.30 -12.65 -0.43
CA ALA A 40 1.90 -12.72 -1.76
C ALA A 40 0.91 -12.18 -2.78
N SER A 41 1.34 -11.21 -3.57
CA SER A 41 0.49 -10.56 -4.56
C SER A 41 1.19 -10.48 -5.91
N GLY A 42 0.39 -10.44 -6.96
CA GLY A 42 0.84 -10.25 -8.33
C GLY A 42 -0.06 -9.27 -9.05
N GLY A 43 0.47 -8.66 -10.09
CA GLY A 43 -0.24 -7.71 -10.91
C GLY A 43 0.48 -7.47 -12.21
N ALA A 44 0.00 -6.51 -12.95
CA ALA A 44 0.65 -6.04 -14.16
C ALA A 44 0.52 -4.52 -14.24
N ARG A 45 1.51 -3.88 -14.82
CA ARG A 45 1.46 -2.44 -15.09
C ARG A 45 1.85 -2.16 -16.53
N GLU A 46 1.26 -1.12 -17.06
CA GLU A 46 1.65 -0.51 -18.31
C GLU A 46 2.52 0.72 -18.02
N LEU A 47 3.61 0.88 -18.75
CA LEU A 47 4.49 2.02 -18.57
C LEU A 47 3.97 3.26 -19.28
N TYR A 48 3.38 3.05 -20.46
CA TYR A 48 2.89 4.11 -21.32
C TYR A 48 1.75 3.59 -22.20
N TYR A 49 0.64 4.30 -22.26
CA TYR A 49 -0.56 3.85 -22.96
C TYR A 49 -0.37 3.57 -24.47
N LYS A 50 0.75 4.04 -25.06
CA LYS A 50 1.08 3.79 -26.46
C LYS A 50 1.94 2.54 -26.68
N ASP A 51 2.54 1.97 -25.65
CA ASP A 51 3.46 0.83 -25.78
C ASP A 51 2.73 -0.51 -25.87
N ASN A 52 1.47 -0.57 -25.49
CA ASN A 52 0.65 -1.79 -25.46
C ASN A 52 1.35 -3.00 -24.80
N ARG A 53 2.34 -2.73 -23.93
CA ARG A 53 3.08 -3.77 -23.19
C ARG A 53 2.72 -3.77 -21.73
N MET A 54 2.29 -4.93 -21.27
CA MET A 54 2.06 -5.19 -19.85
C MET A 54 3.31 -5.84 -19.25
N TYR A 55 3.78 -5.28 -18.15
CA TYR A 55 4.93 -5.79 -17.40
C TYR A 55 4.44 -6.43 -16.10
N PRO A 56 4.93 -7.64 -15.78
CA PRO A 56 4.52 -8.32 -14.57
C PRO A 56 5.07 -7.58 -13.34
N THR A 57 4.24 -7.47 -12.33
CA THR A 57 4.60 -6.96 -11.00
C THR A 57 4.26 -7.98 -9.94
N GLY A 58 4.98 -7.95 -8.83
CA GLY A 58 4.70 -8.82 -7.70
C GLY A 58 5.11 -8.19 -6.39
N SER A 59 4.50 -8.63 -5.31
CA SER A 59 4.90 -8.22 -3.97
C SER A 59 4.81 -9.38 -2.98
N LEU A 60 5.70 -9.34 -1.99
CA LEU A 60 5.69 -10.19 -0.83
C LEU A 60 5.79 -9.31 0.41
N ALA A 61 4.82 -9.43 1.31
CA ALA A 61 4.74 -8.61 2.50
C ALA A 61 4.64 -9.48 3.76
N PHE A 62 5.36 -9.06 4.80
CA PHE A 62 5.24 -9.58 6.17
C PHE A 62 4.85 -8.43 7.06
N ALA A 63 3.80 -8.60 7.86
CA ALA A 63 3.34 -7.57 8.75
C ALA A 63 2.92 -8.12 10.11
N ALA A 64 3.28 -7.39 11.16
CA ALA A 64 2.83 -7.63 12.52
C ALA A 64 1.83 -6.55 12.90
N TYR A 65 0.66 -6.96 13.37
CA TYR A 65 -0.43 -6.05 13.75
C TYR A 65 -0.75 -6.17 15.23
N ARG A 66 -1.06 -5.03 15.84
CA ARG A 66 -1.63 -4.94 17.18
C ARG A 66 -3.00 -4.29 17.12
N GLN A 67 -3.97 -4.88 17.78
CA GLN A 67 -5.28 -4.29 17.95
C GLN A 67 -5.16 -3.06 18.88
N VAL A 68 -5.59 -1.90 18.39
CA VAL A 68 -5.54 -0.62 19.14
C VAL A 68 -6.92 -0.04 19.39
N GLY A 69 -7.95 -0.63 18.83
CA GLY A 69 -9.36 -0.24 19.00
C GLY A 69 -10.29 -1.37 18.63
N ASN A 70 -11.60 -1.18 18.79
CA ASN A 70 -12.58 -2.22 18.46
C ASN A 70 -12.47 -2.67 17.00
N ASN A 71 -12.26 -1.72 16.09
CA ASN A 71 -12.23 -1.95 14.65
C ASN A 71 -10.93 -1.43 14.02
N VAL A 72 -9.93 -1.06 14.83
CA VAL A 72 -8.68 -0.49 14.34
C VAL A 72 -7.52 -1.33 14.81
N ARG A 73 -6.63 -1.65 13.90
CA ARG A 73 -5.34 -2.26 14.18
C ARG A 73 -4.22 -1.48 13.52
N LEU A 74 -3.08 -1.46 14.16
CA LEU A 74 -1.87 -0.81 13.67
C LEU A 74 -0.82 -1.87 13.42
N GLY A 75 -0.24 -1.85 12.23
CA GLY A 75 0.78 -2.81 11.81
C GLY A 75 2.09 -2.14 11.43
N LEU A 76 3.15 -2.92 11.55
CA LEU A 76 4.46 -2.67 10.97
C LEU A 76 4.79 -3.81 10.04
N GLY A 77 5.28 -3.49 8.85
CA GLY A 77 5.58 -4.49 7.82
C GLY A 77 6.90 -4.29 7.12
N ILE A 78 7.35 -5.38 6.50
CA ILE A 78 8.45 -5.39 5.54
C ILE A 78 7.86 -5.81 4.21
N ASP A 79 8.11 -5.02 3.18
CA ASP A 79 7.56 -5.22 1.85
C ASP A 79 8.70 -5.44 0.83
N GLY A 80 8.61 -6.52 0.07
CA GLY A 80 9.42 -6.77 -1.11
C GLY A 80 8.58 -6.58 -2.36
N PHE A 81 9.12 -5.87 -3.37
CA PHE A 81 8.44 -5.64 -4.64
C PHE A 81 9.31 -6.12 -5.79
N TYR A 82 8.69 -6.72 -6.77
CA TYR A 82 9.24 -7.01 -8.07
C TYR A 82 8.52 -6.17 -9.12
N ASP A 83 9.26 -5.51 -10.00
CA ASP A 83 8.71 -4.70 -11.07
C ASP A 83 9.45 -5.00 -12.38
N GLY A 84 8.78 -5.70 -13.28
CA GLY A 84 9.34 -6.12 -14.57
C GLY A 84 9.60 -4.98 -15.56
N VAL A 85 9.08 -3.79 -15.29
CA VAL A 85 9.35 -2.59 -16.14
C VAL A 85 10.85 -2.24 -16.19
N TYR A 86 11.60 -2.60 -15.15
CA TYR A 86 13.01 -2.25 -15.03
C TYR A 86 13.95 -3.31 -15.60
N ASP A 87 13.62 -3.84 -16.76
CA ASP A 87 14.37 -4.92 -17.41
C ASP A 87 15.54 -4.44 -18.28
N GLY A 88 15.88 -3.16 -18.29
CA GLY A 88 17.01 -2.62 -19.04
C GLY A 88 16.87 -2.68 -20.58
N THR A 89 15.90 -3.43 -21.08
CA THR A 89 15.64 -3.60 -22.53
C THR A 89 14.57 -2.64 -23.02
N THR A 90 13.83 -2.04 -22.12
CA THR A 90 12.83 -1.04 -22.43
C THR A 90 13.51 0.23 -22.92
N ASN A 91 13.29 0.58 -24.17
CA ASN A 91 13.79 1.80 -24.83
C ASN A 91 13.30 3.11 -24.21
N PHE A 92 12.71 3.03 -23.05
CA PHE A 92 12.06 4.15 -22.42
C PHE A 92 13.04 4.93 -21.56
N LYS A 93 13.54 6.07 -22.04
CA LYS A 93 14.29 7.16 -21.36
C LYS A 93 15.22 6.75 -20.16
N ARG A 94 15.36 5.45 -19.90
CA ARG A 94 16.09 4.84 -18.80
C ARG A 94 17.33 4.11 -19.31
N THR A 95 18.08 4.80 -20.16
CA THR A 95 19.33 4.31 -20.75
C THR A 95 20.41 3.95 -19.73
N TYR A 96 20.16 4.24 -18.47
CA TYR A 96 21.07 3.94 -17.37
C TYR A 96 20.92 2.51 -16.81
N LEU A 97 19.76 1.85 -17.01
CA LEU A 97 19.63 0.43 -16.74
C LEU A 97 20.20 -0.36 -17.91
N LYS A 98 21.52 -0.41 -18.00
CA LYS A 98 22.23 -1.00 -19.14
C LYS A 98 22.13 -2.53 -19.21
N THR A 99 21.69 -3.18 -18.15
CA THR A 99 21.67 -4.64 -18.03
C THR A 99 20.34 -5.10 -17.47
N ASP A 100 19.80 -6.20 -18.00
CA ASP A 100 18.64 -6.89 -17.44
C ASP A 100 19.07 -7.69 -16.20
N GLU A 101 19.25 -7.02 -15.08
CA GLU A 101 19.62 -7.64 -13.83
C GLU A 101 18.44 -7.65 -12.85
N LEU A 102 18.26 -8.77 -12.16
CA LEU A 102 17.21 -8.94 -11.15
C LEU A 102 17.27 -7.84 -10.08
N LYS A 103 18.47 -7.39 -9.71
CA LYS A 103 18.66 -6.29 -8.74
C LYS A 103 17.97 -5.00 -9.13
N ASN A 104 17.77 -4.74 -10.42
CA ASN A 104 17.09 -3.53 -10.91
C ASN A 104 15.57 -3.61 -10.74
N LYS A 105 15.03 -4.83 -10.65
CA LYS A 105 13.61 -5.11 -10.58
C LYS A 105 13.09 -5.25 -9.15
N ILE A 106 13.99 -5.42 -8.18
CA ILE A 106 13.63 -5.64 -6.78
C ILE A 106 13.73 -4.35 -5.99
N ARG A 107 12.76 -4.14 -5.10
CA ARG A 107 12.76 -3.09 -4.08
C ARG A 107 12.35 -3.69 -2.75
N VAL A 108 12.91 -3.17 -1.68
CA VAL A 108 12.57 -3.58 -0.32
C VAL A 108 12.26 -2.35 0.50
N GLY A 109 11.22 -2.41 1.29
CA GLY A 109 10.80 -1.31 2.16
C GLY A 109 10.25 -1.78 3.48
N VAL A 110 10.05 -0.83 4.37
CA VAL A 110 9.33 -0.99 5.63
C VAL A 110 8.10 -0.10 5.60
N SER A 111 7.03 -0.52 6.23
CA SER A 111 5.77 0.22 6.19
C SER A 111 5.03 0.24 7.52
N LEU A 112 4.38 1.38 7.77
CA LEU A 112 3.38 1.54 8.80
C LEU A 112 2.01 1.26 8.17
N GLN A 113 1.21 0.41 8.78
CA GLN A 113 -0.01 -0.14 8.20
C GLN A 113 -1.21 0.03 9.13
N PRO A 114 -1.81 1.22 9.24
CA PRO A 114 -3.11 1.38 9.89
C PRO A 114 -4.19 0.67 9.08
N GLU A 115 -5.04 -0.09 9.77
CA GLU A 115 -6.13 -0.83 9.17
C GLU A 115 -7.42 -0.70 9.97
N MET A 116 -8.54 -0.65 9.25
CA MET A 116 -9.89 -0.69 9.80
C MET A 116 -10.56 -2.01 9.45
N VAL A 117 -11.09 -2.70 10.46
CA VAL A 117 -11.67 -4.04 10.32
C VAL A 117 -13.20 -3.93 10.40
N PHE A 118 -13.88 -4.41 9.37
CA PHE A 118 -15.34 -4.45 9.23
C PHE A 118 -15.79 -5.90 9.06
N GLY A 119 -15.84 -6.64 10.15
CA GLY A 119 -16.12 -8.07 10.10
C GLY A 119 -15.08 -8.84 9.28
N LYS A 120 -15.46 -9.38 8.13
CA LYS A 120 -14.56 -10.09 7.22
C LYS A 120 -13.77 -9.18 6.28
N LEU A 121 -14.17 -7.93 6.16
CA LEU A 121 -13.50 -6.95 5.31
C LEU A 121 -12.55 -6.10 6.15
N THR A 122 -11.35 -5.88 5.64
CA THR A 122 -10.37 -4.97 6.23
C THR A 122 -9.91 -4.00 5.18
N ALA A 123 -9.96 -2.71 5.50
CA ALA A 123 -9.40 -1.65 4.67
C ALA A 123 -8.14 -1.11 5.34
N GLY A 124 -7.06 -0.98 4.58
CA GLY A 124 -5.77 -0.52 5.06
C GLY A 124 -5.17 0.56 4.18
N PHE A 125 -4.36 1.40 4.82
CA PHE A 125 -3.54 2.38 4.14
C PHE A 125 -2.11 2.27 4.68
N HIS A 126 -1.16 1.91 3.79
CA HIS A 126 0.22 1.68 4.17
C HIS A 126 1.08 2.88 3.77
N LEU A 127 1.91 3.32 4.68
CA LEU A 127 2.94 4.34 4.47
C LEU A 127 4.29 3.66 4.55
N GLY A 128 4.99 3.56 3.45
CA GLY A 128 6.24 2.82 3.36
C GLY A 128 7.43 3.68 2.97
N LEU A 129 8.60 3.25 3.45
CA LEU A 129 9.90 3.80 3.11
C LEU A 129 10.74 2.72 2.45
N TYR A 130 11.39 3.03 1.33
CA TYR A 130 12.31 2.10 0.70
C TYR A 130 13.63 2.05 1.44
N LEU A 131 14.03 0.85 1.85
CA LEU A 131 15.38 0.55 2.33
C LEU A 131 16.33 0.27 1.17
N TYR A 132 15.82 -0.42 0.16
CA TYR A 132 16.52 -0.69 -1.09
C TYR A 132 15.64 -0.29 -2.28
N ASN A 133 16.13 0.65 -3.05
CA ASN A 133 15.52 1.07 -4.32
C ASN A 133 16.65 1.40 -5.31
N PRO A 134 16.88 0.56 -6.33
CA PRO A 134 17.98 0.74 -7.26
C PRO A 134 17.88 2.02 -8.08
N LEU A 135 16.67 2.54 -8.26
CA LEU A 135 16.46 3.78 -9.04
C LEU A 135 16.87 5.04 -8.27
N LYS A 136 16.86 5.00 -6.95
CA LYS A 136 17.25 6.11 -6.10
C LYS A 136 18.77 6.37 -6.12
N ASN A 137 19.55 5.33 -6.34
CA ASN A 137 21.02 5.39 -6.23
C ASN A 137 21.71 5.72 -7.55
N LEU A 138 20.98 6.17 -8.55
CA LEU A 138 21.52 6.50 -9.87
C LEU A 138 21.99 7.96 -9.92
N GLU A 139 23.00 8.26 -9.11
CA GLU A 139 23.64 9.58 -9.04
C GLU A 139 24.06 10.21 -10.38
N PRO A 140 24.57 9.46 -11.37
CA PRO A 140 25.01 10.07 -12.62
C PRO A 140 23.89 10.74 -13.42
N TYR A 141 22.63 10.32 -13.20
CA TYR A 141 21.50 10.91 -13.90
C TYR A 141 21.02 12.20 -13.24
N ALA A 142 21.05 12.25 -11.93
CA ALA A 142 20.74 13.45 -11.17
C ALA A 142 21.75 14.57 -11.44
N ALA A 143 23.03 14.22 -11.61
CA ALA A 143 24.09 15.18 -11.95
C ALA A 143 23.93 15.76 -13.37
N ALA A 144 23.42 14.98 -14.33
CA ALA A 144 23.17 15.44 -15.69
C ALA A 144 21.94 16.38 -15.81
N GLN A 145 21.04 16.33 -14.84
CA GLN A 145 19.87 17.21 -14.75
C GLN A 145 20.02 18.30 -13.69
N SER A 146 21.23 18.75 -13.41
CA SER A 146 21.60 19.67 -12.32
C SER A 146 20.95 21.06 -12.32
N ASN A 147 19.93 21.31 -13.10
CA ASN A 147 19.05 22.47 -12.94
C ASN A 147 18.07 22.36 -11.73
N ILE A 148 18.21 21.30 -10.93
CA ILE A 148 17.35 21.03 -9.76
C ILE A 148 17.98 21.57 -8.47
N GLN A 149 18.82 22.59 -8.54
CA GLN A 149 19.63 23.05 -7.39
C GLN A 149 18.87 23.60 -6.18
N ASN A 150 17.57 23.73 -6.21
CA ASN A 150 16.82 24.34 -5.08
C ASN A 150 15.48 23.65 -4.74
N LYS A 151 15.31 22.37 -5.02
CA LYS A 151 14.09 21.67 -4.58
C LYS A 151 14.24 21.19 -3.13
N PRO A 152 13.21 21.36 -2.29
CA PRO A 152 13.22 20.85 -0.92
C PRO A 152 13.43 19.34 -0.90
N LEU A 153 14.03 18.81 0.14
CA LEU A 153 14.48 17.42 0.27
C LEU A 153 13.39 16.39 -0.06
N ILE A 154 12.13 16.69 0.20
CA ILE A 154 10.97 15.83 -0.07
C ILE A 154 10.63 15.78 -1.56
N TYR A 155 10.98 16.83 -2.32
CA TYR A 155 10.71 16.96 -3.76
C TYR A 155 11.99 16.97 -4.60
N SER A 156 13.10 16.48 -4.05
CA SER A 156 14.39 16.48 -4.73
C SER A 156 14.53 15.40 -5.80
N TYR A 157 13.48 14.61 -6.06
CA TYR A 157 13.46 13.60 -7.09
C TYR A 157 12.49 14.00 -8.23
N ASP A 158 12.85 13.58 -9.41
CA ASP A 158 11.99 13.73 -10.59
C ASP A 158 10.88 12.65 -10.54
N ILE A 159 9.65 13.06 -10.25
CA ILE A 159 8.48 12.17 -10.15
C ILE A 159 8.26 11.36 -11.44
N GLU A 160 8.67 11.86 -12.60
CA GLU A 160 8.52 11.16 -13.87
C GLU A 160 9.56 10.07 -14.07
N ASN A 161 10.76 10.25 -13.53
CA ASN A 161 11.90 9.39 -13.79
C ASN A 161 12.41 8.59 -12.58
N GLU A 162 12.06 9.01 -11.35
CA GLU A 162 12.52 8.40 -10.11
C GLU A 162 11.34 7.94 -9.24
N ASP A 163 11.49 6.81 -8.56
CA ASP A 163 10.46 6.27 -7.68
C ASP A 163 10.49 6.84 -6.25
N GLY A 164 11.36 7.80 -5.97
CA GLY A 164 11.45 8.44 -4.67
C GLY A 164 11.83 7.54 -3.50
N TRP A 165 11.61 8.03 -2.29
CA TRP A 165 12.00 7.38 -1.03
C TRP A 165 10.91 6.56 -0.38
N PHE A 166 9.67 6.89 -0.69
CA PHE A 166 8.53 6.32 -0.02
C PHE A 166 7.46 5.92 -1.02
N TYR A 167 6.62 5.04 -0.58
CA TYR A 167 5.46 4.56 -1.30
C TYR A 167 4.25 4.56 -0.39
N THR A 168 3.09 4.59 -1.00
CA THR A 168 1.83 4.34 -0.30
C THR A 168 1.13 3.16 -0.95
N ARG A 169 0.32 2.47 -0.16
CA ARG A 169 -0.52 1.39 -0.65
C ARG A 169 -1.89 1.47 0.03
N ALA A 170 -2.94 1.59 -0.76
CA ALA A 170 -4.29 1.31 -0.30
C ALA A 170 -4.57 -0.17 -0.46
N SER A 171 -5.17 -0.82 0.53
CA SER A 171 -5.44 -2.25 0.51
C SER A 171 -6.83 -2.58 1.01
N LEU A 172 -7.45 -3.58 0.38
CA LEU A 172 -8.64 -4.25 0.85
C LEU A 172 -8.31 -5.73 1.05
N LYS A 173 -8.66 -6.28 2.20
CA LYS A 173 -8.47 -7.69 2.54
C LYS A 173 -9.82 -8.30 2.87
N TYR A 174 -10.12 -9.46 2.32
CA TYR A 174 -11.35 -10.21 2.61
C TYR A 174 -11.01 -11.58 3.19
N GLU A 175 -11.44 -11.84 4.44
CA GLU A 175 -11.22 -13.10 5.12
C GLU A 175 -12.10 -14.21 4.50
N VAL A 176 -11.44 -15.12 3.77
CA VAL A 176 -12.08 -16.31 3.18
C VAL A 176 -12.25 -17.37 4.26
N THR A 177 -11.22 -17.57 5.07
CA THR A 177 -11.25 -18.45 6.25
C THR A 177 -10.64 -17.72 7.45
N ASN A 178 -10.60 -18.35 8.61
CA ASN A 178 -9.98 -17.76 9.81
C ASN A 178 -8.49 -17.41 9.65
N HIS A 179 -7.81 -18.01 8.67
CA HIS A 179 -6.38 -17.84 8.43
C HIS A 179 -6.06 -17.33 7.03
N ILE A 180 -6.92 -17.57 6.05
CA ILE A 180 -6.67 -17.21 4.65
C ILE A 180 -7.53 -16.01 4.28
N PHE A 181 -6.93 -15.04 3.63
CA PHE A 181 -7.62 -13.89 3.08
C PHE A 181 -7.16 -13.57 1.66
N ALA A 182 -8.08 -13.05 0.85
CA ALA A 182 -7.78 -12.44 -0.42
C ALA A 182 -7.45 -10.96 -0.19
N SER A 183 -6.54 -10.41 -0.98
CA SER A 183 -6.18 -9.00 -0.93
C SER A 183 -6.24 -8.34 -2.30
N LEU A 184 -6.65 -7.09 -2.31
CA LEU A 184 -6.56 -6.18 -3.44
C LEU A 184 -5.79 -4.97 -2.98
N GLY A 185 -4.75 -4.59 -3.69
CA GLY A 185 -3.90 -3.46 -3.37
C GLY A 185 -3.76 -2.50 -4.54
N LEU A 186 -3.64 -1.22 -4.23
CA LEU A 186 -3.21 -0.18 -5.15
C LEU A 186 -1.96 0.46 -4.59
N LYS A 187 -0.83 0.20 -5.24
CA LYS A 187 0.44 0.83 -4.88
C LYS A 187 0.59 2.15 -5.62
N THR A 188 1.04 3.17 -4.92
CA THR A 188 1.23 4.50 -5.47
C THR A 188 2.52 5.16 -4.98
N HIS A 189 3.03 6.10 -5.76
CA HIS A 189 4.01 7.08 -5.34
C HIS A 189 3.31 8.43 -5.27
N LEU A 190 2.85 8.80 -4.07
CA LEU A 190 2.13 10.04 -3.77
C LEU A 190 1.07 10.44 -4.80
N GLN A 191 1.49 10.82 -6.00
CA GLN A 191 0.63 11.37 -7.05
C GLN A 191 0.46 10.42 -8.25
N LYS A 192 1.26 9.35 -8.31
CA LYS A 192 1.25 8.42 -9.44
C LYS A 192 0.85 7.03 -8.97
N ALA A 193 -0.28 6.54 -9.46
CA ALA A 193 -0.63 5.13 -9.32
C ALA A 193 0.38 4.29 -10.11
N GLU A 194 0.96 3.29 -9.46
CA GLU A 194 1.92 2.40 -10.12
C GLU A 194 1.24 1.19 -10.70
N PHE A 195 0.60 0.41 -9.84
CA PHE A 195 -0.09 -0.80 -10.26
C PHE A 195 -1.12 -1.26 -9.24
N ILE A 196 -2.07 -2.04 -9.76
CA ILE A 196 -3.04 -2.79 -8.96
C ILE A 196 -2.50 -4.20 -8.78
N GLU A 197 -2.58 -4.71 -7.56
CA GLU A 197 -2.12 -6.05 -7.21
C GLU A 197 -3.24 -6.88 -6.57
N TRP A 198 -3.29 -8.15 -6.93
CA TRP A 198 -4.18 -9.14 -6.34
C TRP A 198 -3.34 -10.15 -5.59
N GLY A 199 -3.76 -10.54 -4.41
CA GLY A 199 -2.97 -11.44 -3.61
C GLY A 199 -3.80 -12.35 -2.72
N LEU A 200 -3.08 -13.31 -2.17
CA LEU A 200 -3.54 -14.16 -1.09
C LEU A 200 -2.62 -13.97 0.11
N GLY A 201 -3.22 -13.99 1.27
CA GLY A 201 -2.47 -13.89 2.51
C GLY A 201 -2.86 -14.95 3.52
N TYR A 202 -1.94 -15.21 4.41
CA TYR A 202 -2.12 -16.09 5.55
C TYR A 202 -1.91 -15.30 6.85
N ARG A 203 -2.83 -15.48 7.80
CA ARG A 203 -2.83 -14.83 9.11
C ARG A 203 -2.56 -15.83 10.22
N PHE A 204 -1.52 -15.57 10.96
CA PHE A 204 -1.24 -16.24 12.24
C PHE A 204 -1.91 -15.43 13.37
N LYS A 205 -2.69 -16.08 14.17
CA LYS A 205 -3.44 -15.50 15.31
C LYS A 205 -2.91 -16.03 16.63
#